data_ee21aff97e867461469534d22b4a247c
#
_entry.id   ee21aff97e867461469534d22b4a247c
#
_cell.length_a   1.000
_cell.length_b   1.000
_cell.length_c   1.000
_cell.angle_alpha   90.00
_cell.angle_beta   90.00
_cell.angle_gamma   90.00
#
_symmetry.space_group_name_H-M   'P 1'
#
loop_
_entity.id
_entity.type
_entity.pdbx_description
1 polymer ?
#
loop_
_entity_poly.entity_id
_entity_poly.type
_entity_poly.pdbx_seq_one_letter_code
_entity_poly.pdbx_strand_id
1 'polypeptide(L)' 'MNLEHIRTNSRMVYQVIRRAYSCTFNELQRLTHLGSTELCLALAQLLQDSKIEQGKNQQGVYYQLAV' A
#
# COMPACT_ATOMS: atom_id res chain seq x y z
N MET A 1 2.16 -17.50 -3.82
CA MET A 1 2.17 -16.19 -4.50
C MET A 1 3.51 -15.99 -5.18
N ASN A 2 3.52 -15.57 -6.41
CA ASN A 2 4.78 -15.37 -7.13
C ASN A 2 5.15 -13.88 -7.19
N LEU A 3 6.37 -13.62 -7.63
CA LEU A 3 6.93 -12.29 -7.67
C LEU A 3 6.17 -11.34 -8.60
N GLU A 4 5.63 -11.86 -9.69
CA GLU A 4 4.84 -11.04 -10.63
C GLU A 4 3.56 -10.52 -9.98
N HIS A 5 2.89 -11.35 -9.18
CA HIS A 5 1.68 -10.93 -8.46
C HIS A 5 2.02 -9.82 -7.46
N ILE A 6 3.15 -9.95 -6.77
CA ILE A 6 3.60 -8.92 -5.83
C ILE A 6 3.85 -7.61 -6.56
N ARG A 7 4.52 -7.65 -7.70
CA ARG A 7 4.79 -6.45 -8.50
C ARG A 7 3.51 -5.80 -9.02
N THR A 8 2.60 -6.60 -9.55
CA THR A 8 1.33 -6.11 -10.06
C THR A 8 0.52 -5.46 -8.94
N ASN A 9 0.43 -6.15 -7.80
CA ASN A 9 -0.29 -5.64 -6.65
C ASN A 9 0.36 -4.36 -6.12
N SER A 10 1.70 -4.30 -6.09
CA SER A 10 2.42 -3.11 -5.64
C SER A 10 2.12 -1.90 -6.52
N ARG A 11 2.07 -2.10 -7.84
CA ARG A 11 1.73 -1.01 -8.76
C ARG A 11 0.31 -0.50 -8.51
N MET A 12 -0.63 -1.42 -8.32
CA MET A 12 -2.02 -1.05 -8.06
C MET A 12 -2.13 -0.26 -6.75
N VAL A 13 -1.50 -0.74 -5.69
CA VAL A 13 -1.51 -0.08 -4.39
C VAL A 13 -0.86 1.31 -4.51
N TYR A 14 0.26 1.40 -5.20
CA TYR A 14 0.95 2.67 -5.40
C TYR A 14 0.05 3.69 -6.10
N GLN A 15 -0.66 3.28 -7.14
CA GLN A 15 -1.56 4.19 -7.88
C GLN A 15 -2.71 4.67 -6.99
N VAL A 16 -3.25 3.81 -6.14
CA VAL A 16 -4.31 4.20 -5.22
C VAL A 16 -3.80 5.23 -4.21
N ILE A 17 -2.63 4.98 -3.62
CA ILE A 17 -2.03 5.91 -2.67
C ILE A 17 -1.73 7.25 -3.35
N ARG A 18 -1.22 7.20 -4.57
CA ARG A 18 -0.91 8.40 -5.33
C ARG A 18 -2.15 9.27 -5.56
N ARG A 19 -3.28 8.65 -5.88
CA ARG A 19 -4.53 9.37 -6.13
C ARG A 19 -5.16 9.92 -4.87
N ALA A 20 -5.15 9.12 -3.80
CA ALA A 20 -5.78 9.47 -2.54
C ALA A 20 -4.88 10.29 -1.62
N TYR A 21 -3.60 10.37 -1.94
CA TYR A 21 -2.55 11.03 -1.17
C TYR A 21 -2.17 10.25 0.07
N SER A 22 -3.11 9.82 0.88
CA SER A 22 -2.89 9.10 2.12
C SER A 22 -4.03 8.10 2.33
N CYS A 23 -3.70 6.86 2.68
CA CYS A 23 -4.69 5.80 2.90
C CYS A 23 -4.33 4.97 4.11
N THR A 24 -5.36 4.58 4.87
CA THR A 24 -5.20 3.55 5.90
C THR A 24 -5.17 2.17 5.23
N PHE A 25 -4.76 1.16 6.01
CA PHE A 25 -4.77 -0.23 5.53
C PHE A 25 -6.18 -0.65 5.10
N ASN A 26 -7.19 -0.33 5.91
CA ASN A 26 -8.58 -0.70 5.60
C ASN A 26 -9.07 -0.03 4.33
N GLU A 27 -8.72 1.22 4.12
CA GLU A 27 -9.06 1.92 2.89
C GLU A 27 -8.42 1.28 1.68
N LEU A 28 -7.15 0.87 1.80
CA LEU A 28 -6.45 0.20 0.72
C LEU A 28 -7.06 -1.15 0.39
N GLN A 29 -7.46 -1.93 1.41
CA GLN A 29 -8.14 -3.20 1.16
C GLN A 29 -9.43 -2.99 0.38
N ARG A 30 -10.22 -2.00 0.79
CA ARG A 30 -11.50 -1.70 0.13
C ARG A 30 -11.30 -1.24 -1.30
N LEU A 31 -10.30 -0.38 -1.54
CA LEU A 31 -10.08 0.19 -2.86
C LEU A 31 -9.39 -0.77 -3.83
N THR A 32 -8.53 -1.64 -3.33
CA THR A 32 -7.78 -2.58 -4.18
C THR A 32 -8.42 -3.95 -4.27
N HIS A 33 -9.32 -4.28 -3.34
CA HIS A 33 -9.91 -5.62 -3.22
C HIS A 33 -8.88 -6.72 -2.95
N LEU A 34 -7.71 -6.37 -2.43
CA LEU A 34 -6.68 -7.34 -2.08
C LEU A 34 -6.94 -7.93 -0.70
N GLY A 35 -6.58 -9.18 -0.52
CA GLY A 35 -6.58 -9.80 0.80
C GLY A 35 -5.49 -9.20 1.69
N SER A 36 -5.58 -9.47 2.99
CA SER A 36 -4.63 -8.89 3.96
C SER A 36 -3.19 -9.27 3.65
N THR A 37 -2.93 -10.53 3.34
CA THR A 37 -1.59 -11.01 3.04
C THR A 37 -1.04 -10.37 1.78
N GLU A 38 -1.84 -10.30 0.72
CA GLU A 38 -1.45 -9.70 -0.54
C GLU A 38 -1.13 -8.21 -0.37
N LEU A 39 -1.97 -7.51 0.38
CA LEU A 39 -1.76 -6.09 0.63
C LEU A 39 -0.51 -5.87 1.47
N CYS A 40 -0.29 -6.68 2.50
CA CYS A 40 0.92 -6.57 3.32
C CYS A 40 2.18 -6.75 2.49
N LEU A 41 2.20 -7.73 1.59
CA LEU A 41 3.36 -7.97 0.72
C LEU A 41 3.60 -6.81 -0.24
N ALA A 42 2.52 -6.26 -0.81
CA ALA A 42 2.62 -5.11 -1.70
C ALA A 42 3.15 -3.89 -0.97
N LEU A 43 2.64 -3.62 0.22
CA LEU A 43 3.09 -2.48 1.03
C LEU A 43 4.54 -2.66 1.45
N ALA A 44 4.93 -3.87 1.86
CA ALA A 44 6.32 -4.14 2.24
C ALA A 44 7.27 -3.87 1.07
N GLN A 45 6.89 -4.25 -0.13
CA GLN A 45 7.69 -4.00 -1.32
C GLN A 45 7.84 -2.50 -1.59
N LEU A 46 6.74 -1.76 -1.50
CA LEU A 46 6.78 -0.31 -1.73
C LEU A 46 7.59 0.42 -0.66
N LEU A 47 7.50 -0.02 0.59
CA LEU A 47 8.30 0.55 1.67
C LEU A 47 9.78 0.26 1.47
N GLN A 48 10.11 -0.98 1.08
CA GLN A 48 11.49 -1.38 0.81
C GLN A 48 12.09 -0.56 -0.33
N ASP A 49 11.29 -0.27 -1.35
CA ASP A 49 11.72 0.51 -2.51
C ASP A 49 11.68 2.02 -2.25
N SER A 50 11.34 2.42 -1.04
CA SER A 50 11.25 3.84 -0.63
C SER A 50 10.26 4.65 -1.46
N LYS A 51 9.22 4.00 -1.96
CA LYS A 51 8.19 4.67 -2.77
C LYS A 51 7.06 5.24 -1.93
N ILE A 52 6.85 4.66 -0.77
CA ILE A 52 5.83 5.13 0.17
C ILE A 52 6.42 5.21 1.57
N GLU A 53 5.73 5.94 2.43
CA GLU A 53 6.07 6.06 3.84
C GLU A 53 4.88 5.59 4.68
N GLN A 54 5.20 5.06 5.85
CA GLN A 54 4.20 4.64 6.82
C GLN A 54 4.20 5.62 7.97
N GLY A 55 3.02 6.09 8.35
CA GLY A 55 2.86 6.97 9.49
C GLY A 55 1.79 6.46 10.44
N LYS A 56 1.63 7.14 11.54
CA LYS A 56 0.62 6.79 12.53
C LYS A 56 -0.01 8.08 13.07
N ASN A 57 -1.33 8.09 13.15
CA ASN A 57 -2.07 9.19 13.73
C ASN A 57 -3.18 8.63 14.64
N GLN A 58 -4.12 9.47 15.04
CA GLN A 58 -5.21 9.06 15.94
C GLN A 58 -6.11 7.99 15.33
N GLN A 59 -6.17 7.92 14.00
CA GLN A 59 -6.99 6.93 13.30
C GLN A 59 -6.25 5.62 13.05
N GLY A 60 -4.96 5.55 13.36
CA GLY A 60 -4.15 4.37 13.19
C GLY A 60 -3.02 4.57 12.19
N VAL A 61 -2.58 3.47 11.59
CA VAL A 61 -1.49 3.48 10.62
C VAL A 61 -2.01 3.89 9.24
N TYR A 62 -1.28 4.76 8.58
CA TYR A 62 -1.59 5.19 7.21
C TYR A 62 -0.35 5.11 6.33
N TYR A 63 -0.58 5.15 5.02
CA TYR A 63 0.48 5.08 4.01
C TYR A 63 0.32 6.26 3.07
N GLN A 64 1.44 6.88 2.71
CA GLN A 64 1.46 8.01 1.79
C GLN A 64 2.70 7.92 0.91
N LEU A 65 2.73 8.74 -0.15
CA LEU A 65 3.91 8.76 -1.02
C LEU A 65 5.13 9.24 -0.23
N ALA A 66 6.26 8.62 -0.52
CA ALA A 66 7.54 9.11 -0.02
C ALA A 66 7.91 10.39 -0.77
N VAL A 67 8.42 11.34 -0.05
CA VAL A 67 8.79 12.66 -0.62
C VAL A 67 10.27 12.70 -0.94
#